data_4e8241d8891b3f55f0a1e178478d0019
#
_entry.id   4e8241d8891b3f55f0a1e178478d0019
#
_cell.length_a   1.000
_cell.length_b   1.000
_cell.length_c   1.000
_cell.angle_alpha   90.00
_cell.angle_beta   90.00
_cell.angle_gamma   90.00
#
_symmetry.space_group_name_H-M   'P 1'
#
loop_
_entity.id
_entity.type
_entity.pdbx_description
1 polymer ?
#
loop_
_entity_poly.entity_id
_entity_poly.type
_entity_poly.pdbx_seq_one_letter_code
_entity_poly.pdbx_strand_id
1 'polypeptide(L)'
;MTTETTETDGAPSLLGRLLFAAGVGSLAVDTFRNLEGQIAYAESKDVPNAETMVPFTGGMLAFGSLGIALWRLPTLSAGAVATFLAGVTPVMHDYWNADEDERSSQKIAFMKNLSLFGAALVFLREARK
;
A
#
# COMPACT_ATOMS: atom_id res chain seq x y z
N MET A 1 -26.27 -13.89 -7.77
CA MET A 1 -25.93 -14.03 -7.38
C MET A 1 -25.40 -14.29 -6.93
N THR A 2 -25.55 -14.61 -6.85
CA THR A 2 -25.15 -14.84 -6.21
C THR A 2 -24.20 -15.11 -6.01
N THR A 3 -24.08 -15.29 -6.02
CA THR A 3 -23.28 -15.51 -5.70
C THR A 3 -22.64 -15.42 -5.14
N GLU A 4 -22.88 -15.22 -4.96
CA GLU A 4 -22.36 -15.02 -4.35
C GLU A 4 -21.85 -15.36 -3.46
N THR A 5 -22.29 -15.68 -3.26
CA THR A 5 -22.10 -15.96 -2.45
C THR A 5 -21.22 -16.26 -1.89
N THR A 6 -21.05 -16.73 -2.08
CA THR A 6 -20.23 -17.08 -1.54
C THR A 6 -19.48 -16.42 -0.95
N GLU A 7 -19.50 -15.96 -1.23
CA GLU A 7 -18.96 -15.21 -0.69
C GLU A 7 -19.35 -15.03 0.39
N THR A 8 -19.98 -15.40 0.40
CA THR A 8 -20.60 -15.35 1.49
C THR A 8 -19.88 -15.59 2.72
N ASP A 9 -18.75 -16.07 2.76
CA ASP A 9 -17.91 -16.16 3.90
C ASP A 9 -17.55 -14.80 4.48
N GLY A 10 -18.19 -13.74 4.02
CA GLY A 10 -17.91 -12.40 4.46
C GLY A 10 -16.73 -11.77 3.76
N ALA A 11 -16.07 -12.50 2.90
CA ALA A 11 -14.95 -11.94 2.14
C ALA A 11 -15.46 -11.00 1.06
N PRO A 12 -14.75 -9.89 0.82
CA PRO A 12 -15.09 -9.02 -0.29
C PRO A 12 -14.87 -9.71 -1.62
N SER A 13 -15.31 -9.08 -2.68
CA SER A 13 -15.20 -9.62 -4.03
C SER A 13 -13.79 -10.12 -4.32
N LEU A 14 -13.68 -11.30 -4.90
CA LEU A 14 -12.39 -11.86 -5.26
C LEU A 14 -11.68 -10.96 -6.29
N LEU A 15 -12.42 -10.47 -7.28
CA LEU A 15 -11.84 -9.59 -8.28
C LEU A 15 -11.28 -8.32 -7.63
N GLY A 16 -12.04 -7.70 -6.73
CA GLY A 16 -11.57 -6.51 -6.03
C GLY A 16 -10.32 -6.77 -5.23
N ARG A 17 -10.28 -7.89 -4.50
CA ARG A 17 -9.11 -8.25 -3.71
C ARG A 17 -7.88 -8.48 -4.60
N LEU A 18 -8.06 -9.16 -5.72
CA LEU A 18 -6.95 -9.46 -6.61
C LEU A 18 -6.42 -8.21 -7.32
N LEU A 19 -7.31 -7.32 -7.74
CA LEU A 19 -6.88 -6.08 -8.37
C LEU A 19 -6.14 -5.19 -7.39
N PHE A 20 -6.65 -5.05 -6.18
CA PHE A 20 -5.98 -4.26 -5.16
C PHE A 20 -4.63 -4.86 -4.81
N ALA A 21 -4.60 -6.19 -4.61
CA ALA A 21 -3.36 -6.87 -4.24
C ALA A 21 -2.33 -6.83 -5.36
N ALA A 22 -2.76 -6.90 -6.61
CA ALA A 22 -1.84 -6.80 -7.73
C ALA A 22 -1.18 -5.43 -7.77
N GLY A 23 -1.97 -4.37 -7.60
CA GLY A 23 -1.44 -3.01 -7.59
C GLY A 23 -0.49 -2.77 -6.43
N VAL A 24 -0.95 -3.09 -5.22
CA VAL A 24 -0.14 -2.89 -4.01
C VAL A 24 1.08 -3.82 -4.01
N GLY A 25 0.89 -5.05 -4.44
CA GLY A 25 1.99 -6.01 -4.52
C GLY A 25 3.06 -5.59 -5.51
N SER A 26 2.67 -4.96 -6.62
CA SER A 26 3.65 -4.47 -7.58
C SER A 26 4.51 -3.37 -6.97
N LEU A 27 3.95 -2.55 -6.08
CA LEU A 27 4.74 -1.53 -5.38
C LEU A 27 5.78 -2.20 -4.47
N ALA A 28 5.40 -3.29 -3.80
CA ALA A 28 6.34 -4.02 -2.97
C ALA A 28 7.45 -4.63 -3.81
N VAL A 29 7.09 -5.21 -4.96
CA VAL A 29 8.08 -5.80 -5.87
C VAL A 29 9.05 -4.71 -6.33
N ASP A 30 8.54 -3.55 -6.72
CA ASP A 30 9.39 -2.45 -7.18
C ASP A 30 10.34 -2.00 -6.08
N THR A 31 9.86 -1.97 -4.83
CA THR A 31 10.72 -1.60 -3.70
C THR A 31 11.92 -2.53 -3.60
N PHE A 32 11.69 -3.84 -3.69
CA PHE A 32 12.79 -4.80 -3.53
C PHE A 32 13.66 -4.91 -4.78
N ARG A 33 13.12 -4.62 -5.95
CA ARG A 33 13.90 -4.65 -7.18
C ARG A 33 14.81 -3.45 -7.33
N ASN A 34 14.50 -2.35 -6.64
CA ASN A 34 15.29 -1.13 -6.68
C ASN A 34 15.55 -0.65 -5.25
N LEU A 35 15.99 -1.56 -4.40
CA LEU A 35 16.11 -1.29 -2.97
C LEU A 35 17.06 -0.14 -2.68
N GLU A 36 18.23 -0.13 -3.33
CA GLU A 36 19.19 0.95 -3.11
C GLU A 36 18.63 2.31 -3.49
N GLY A 37 17.91 2.38 -4.61
CA GLY A 37 17.30 3.62 -5.05
C GLY A 37 16.22 4.09 -4.08
N GLN A 38 15.43 3.14 -3.58
CA GLN A 38 14.38 3.47 -2.62
C GLN A 38 14.97 3.96 -1.29
N ILE A 39 16.05 3.33 -0.85
CA ILE A 39 16.73 3.76 0.36
C ILE A 39 17.31 5.17 0.18
N ALA A 40 17.96 5.41 -0.95
CA ALA A 40 18.51 6.73 -1.24
C ALA A 40 17.42 7.79 -1.27
N TYR A 41 16.28 7.48 -1.87
CA TYR A 41 15.16 8.41 -1.91
C TYR A 41 14.64 8.70 -0.52
N ALA A 42 14.48 7.66 0.30
CA ALA A 42 14.02 7.83 1.68
C ALA A 42 14.99 8.68 2.48
N GLU A 43 16.29 8.47 2.28
CA GLU A 43 17.30 9.29 2.96
C GLU A 43 17.19 10.74 2.56
N SER A 44 16.88 11.02 1.30
CA SER A 44 16.69 12.39 0.82
C SER A 44 15.47 13.04 1.46
N LYS A 45 14.56 12.26 2.02
CA LYS A 45 13.37 12.74 2.72
C LYS A 45 13.56 12.71 4.23
N ASP A 46 14.79 12.52 4.69
CA ASP A 46 15.15 12.52 6.11
C ASP A 46 14.47 11.40 6.90
N VAL A 47 14.20 10.28 6.26
CA VAL A 47 13.66 9.11 6.96
C VAL A 47 14.78 8.49 7.81
N PRO A 48 14.58 8.36 9.14
CA PRO A 48 15.61 7.77 9.98
C PRO A 48 15.73 6.26 9.71
N ASN A 49 16.94 5.76 9.73
CA ASN A 49 17.23 4.33 9.52
C ASN A 49 16.61 3.81 8.21
N ALA A 50 16.77 4.58 7.12
CA ALA A 50 16.17 4.22 5.84
C ALA A 50 16.58 2.81 5.38
N GLU A 51 17.82 2.41 5.67
CA GLU A 51 18.29 1.07 5.31
C GLU A 51 17.46 -0.05 5.90
N THR A 52 16.88 0.18 7.07
CA THR A 52 16.01 -0.78 7.74
C THR A 52 14.54 -0.51 7.43
N MET A 53 14.15 0.76 7.42
CA MET A 53 12.75 1.13 7.25
C MET A 53 12.21 0.79 5.87
N VAL A 54 13.02 0.97 4.83
CA VAL A 54 12.53 0.72 3.47
C VAL A 54 12.20 -0.77 3.26
N PRO A 55 13.12 -1.72 3.55
CA PRO A 55 12.74 -3.13 3.41
C PRO A 55 11.65 -3.57 4.38
N PHE A 56 11.62 -2.99 5.59
CA PHE A 56 10.58 -3.33 6.55
C PHE A 56 9.20 -2.93 6.04
N THR A 57 9.06 -1.69 5.56
CA THR A 57 7.77 -1.22 5.06
C THR A 57 7.41 -1.91 3.74
N GLY A 58 8.41 -2.21 2.91
CA GLY A 58 8.17 -3.01 1.70
C GLY A 58 7.63 -4.38 2.04
N GLY A 59 8.17 -4.98 3.11
CA GLY A 59 7.69 -6.27 3.61
C GLY A 59 6.26 -6.19 4.13
N MET A 60 5.91 -5.10 4.83
CA MET A 60 4.53 -4.88 5.27
C MET A 60 3.59 -4.85 4.07
N LEU A 61 4.00 -4.17 3.02
CA LEU A 61 3.18 -4.05 1.81
C LEU A 61 3.02 -5.40 1.12
N ALA A 62 4.10 -6.18 1.04
CA ALA A 62 4.05 -7.52 0.45
C ALA A 62 3.14 -8.45 1.27
N PHE A 63 3.33 -8.45 2.58
CA PHE A 63 2.50 -9.25 3.48
C PHE A 63 1.03 -8.86 3.35
N GLY A 64 0.76 -7.55 3.38
CA GLY A 64 -0.60 -7.06 3.31
C GLY A 64 -1.28 -7.42 1.99
N SER A 65 -0.56 -7.28 0.88
CA SER A 65 -1.16 -7.58 -0.42
C SER A 65 -1.48 -9.06 -0.55
N LEU A 66 -0.57 -9.94 -0.11
CA LEU A 66 -0.83 -11.37 -0.14
C LEU A 66 -1.99 -11.75 0.77
N GLY A 67 -2.02 -11.17 1.97
CA GLY A 67 -3.08 -11.46 2.92
C GLY A 67 -4.45 -11.04 2.41
N ILE A 68 -4.53 -9.89 1.74
CA ILE A 68 -5.79 -9.43 1.18
C ILE A 68 -6.21 -10.33 0.00
N ALA A 69 -5.27 -10.68 -0.87
CA ALA A 69 -5.57 -11.55 -2.02
C ALA A 69 -6.14 -12.88 -1.55
N LEU A 70 -5.52 -13.49 -0.54
CA LEU A 70 -5.92 -14.79 -0.03
C LEU A 70 -6.99 -14.70 1.05
N TRP A 71 -7.27 -13.52 1.51
CA TRP A 71 -8.16 -13.22 2.65
C TRP A 71 -7.75 -14.02 3.87
N ARG A 72 -6.42 -14.00 4.12
CA ARG A 72 -5.81 -14.63 5.29
C ARG A 72 -5.27 -13.55 6.19
N LEU A 73 -5.59 -13.65 7.49
CA LEU A 73 -5.25 -12.62 8.47
C LEU A 73 -5.67 -11.24 7.93
N PRO A 74 -6.93 -11.09 7.47
CA PRO A 74 -7.30 -9.89 6.72
C PRO A 74 -7.22 -8.61 7.54
N THR A 75 -7.50 -8.66 8.84
CA THR A 75 -7.38 -7.46 9.67
C THR A 75 -5.94 -6.98 9.74
N LEU A 76 -5.02 -7.91 9.98
CA LEU A 76 -3.60 -7.56 10.07
C LEU A 76 -3.08 -7.12 8.70
N SER A 77 -3.50 -7.81 7.65
CA SER A 77 -3.05 -7.50 6.29
C SER A 77 -3.52 -6.13 5.83
N ALA A 78 -4.81 -5.86 5.98
CA ALA A 78 -5.34 -4.55 5.58
C ALA A 78 -4.79 -3.44 6.47
N GLY A 79 -4.60 -3.74 7.76
CA GLY A 79 -4.00 -2.78 8.67
C GLY A 79 -2.56 -2.45 8.29
N ALA A 80 -1.79 -3.45 7.85
CA ALA A 80 -0.42 -3.22 7.42
C ALA A 80 -0.37 -2.31 6.19
N VAL A 81 -1.23 -2.55 5.21
CA VAL A 81 -1.28 -1.71 4.01
C VAL A 81 -1.71 -0.29 4.37
N ALA A 82 -2.75 -0.15 5.19
CA ALA A 82 -3.24 1.16 5.58
C ALA A 82 -2.16 1.94 6.35
N THR A 83 -1.47 1.28 7.27
CA THR A 83 -0.41 1.91 8.05
C THR A 83 0.73 2.35 7.15
N PHE A 84 1.14 1.48 6.22
CA PHE A 84 2.18 1.83 5.26
C PHE A 84 1.79 3.09 4.47
N LEU A 85 0.58 3.09 3.91
CA LEU A 85 0.16 4.21 3.07
C LEU A 85 0.01 5.50 3.86
N ALA A 86 -0.52 5.42 5.07
CA ALA A 86 -0.68 6.60 5.90
C ALA A 86 0.67 7.19 6.31
N GLY A 87 1.66 6.33 6.58
CA GLY A 87 2.96 6.79 7.02
C GLY A 87 3.85 7.25 5.88
N VAL A 88 3.83 6.54 4.76
CA VAL A 88 4.77 6.76 3.68
C VAL A 88 4.32 7.88 2.74
N THR A 89 3.02 7.99 2.48
CA THR A 89 2.51 8.89 1.46
C THR A 89 2.90 10.35 1.70
N PRO A 90 2.68 10.94 2.88
CA PRO A 90 3.06 12.35 3.06
C PRO A 90 4.57 12.56 3.12
N VAL A 91 5.33 11.52 3.46
CA VAL A 91 6.79 11.64 3.54
C VAL A 91 7.43 11.53 2.15
N MET A 92 7.00 10.54 1.38
CA MET A 92 7.64 10.22 0.10
C MET A 92 7.05 11.01 -1.07
N HIS A 93 5.84 11.52 -0.92
CA HIS A 93 5.14 12.22 -2.00
C HIS A 93 4.63 13.58 -1.51
N ASP A 94 5.54 14.35 -0.90
CA ASP A 94 5.22 15.67 -0.38
C ASP A 94 5.27 16.70 -1.51
N TYR A 95 4.28 16.63 -2.40
CA TYR A 95 4.26 17.44 -3.62
C TYR A 95 4.28 18.95 -3.33
N TRP A 96 3.85 19.35 -2.15
CA TRP A 96 3.85 20.77 -1.77
C TRP A 96 5.28 21.30 -1.56
N ASN A 97 6.25 20.40 -1.38
CA ASN A 97 7.67 20.77 -1.25
C ASN A 97 8.46 20.44 -2.51
N ALA A 98 7.80 19.95 -3.56
CA ALA A 98 8.49 19.54 -4.78
C ALA A 98 8.76 20.74 -5.68
N ASP A 99 9.80 20.62 -6.50
CA ASP A 99 10.07 21.60 -7.55
C ASP A 99 8.91 21.60 -8.54
N GLU A 100 8.79 22.71 -9.26
CA GLU A 100 7.65 22.89 -10.16
C GLU A 100 7.54 21.78 -11.19
N ASP A 101 8.65 21.31 -11.72
CA ASP A 101 8.65 20.28 -12.74
C ASP A 101 8.33 18.90 -12.20
N GLU A 102 8.47 18.69 -10.88
CA GLU A 102 8.14 17.40 -10.25
C GLU A 102 6.83 17.41 -9.49
N ARG A 103 6.28 18.59 -9.26
CA ARG A 103 5.09 18.73 -8.42
C ARG A 103 3.90 17.93 -8.93
N SER A 104 3.66 17.97 -10.23
CA SER A 104 2.53 17.26 -10.83
C SER A 104 2.66 15.76 -10.64
N SER A 105 3.87 15.23 -10.86
CA SER A 105 4.13 13.80 -10.71
C SER A 105 3.96 13.37 -9.26
N GLN A 106 4.50 14.15 -8.31
CA GLN A 106 4.37 13.83 -6.90
C GLN A 106 2.93 13.95 -6.42
N LYS A 107 2.19 14.91 -6.95
CA LYS A 107 0.79 15.07 -6.59
C LYS A 107 -0.03 13.88 -7.07
N ILE A 108 0.24 13.41 -8.28
CA ILE A 108 -0.45 12.23 -8.80
C ILE A 108 -0.17 11.01 -7.93
N ALA A 109 1.09 10.82 -7.55
CA ALA A 109 1.46 9.70 -6.68
C ALA A 109 0.78 9.81 -5.32
N PHE A 110 0.72 11.02 -4.76
CA PHE A 110 0.04 11.26 -3.49
C PHE A 110 -1.44 10.88 -3.59
N MET A 111 -2.10 11.34 -4.65
CA MET A 111 -3.54 11.07 -4.81
C MET A 111 -3.81 9.59 -5.05
N LYS A 112 -2.93 8.90 -5.79
CA LYS A 112 -3.07 7.46 -5.98
C LYS A 112 -2.96 6.73 -4.64
N ASN A 113 -1.97 7.10 -3.84
CA ASN A 113 -1.79 6.46 -2.54
C ASN A 113 -2.93 6.79 -1.59
N LEU A 114 -3.49 7.99 -1.68
CA LEU A 114 -4.66 8.36 -0.90
C LEU A 114 -5.85 7.46 -1.25
N SER A 115 -6.04 7.21 -2.54
CA SER A 115 -7.10 6.31 -3.02
C SER A 115 -6.87 4.88 -2.52
N LEU A 116 -5.63 4.41 -2.57
CA LEU A 116 -5.30 3.07 -2.07
C LEU A 116 -5.51 2.98 -0.56
N PHE A 117 -5.19 4.04 0.16
CA PHE A 117 -5.43 4.08 1.60
C PHE A 117 -6.93 3.95 1.90
N GLY A 118 -7.76 4.67 1.14
CA GLY A 118 -9.21 4.54 1.29
C GLY A 118 -9.68 3.12 1.04
N ALA A 119 -9.16 2.48 -0.01
CA ALA A 119 -9.51 1.09 -0.31
C ALA A 119 -9.04 0.16 0.82
N ALA A 120 -7.85 0.41 1.36
CA ALA A 120 -7.34 -0.41 2.47
C ALA A 120 -8.24 -0.29 3.69
N LEU A 121 -8.77 0.90 3.96
CA LEU A 121 -9.70 1.10 5.07
C LEU A 121 -11.00 0.31 4.85
N VAL A 122 -11.47 0.26 3.60
CA VAL A 122 -12.66 -0.54 3.28
C VAL A 122 -12.39 -2.02 3.54
N PHE A 123 -11.24 -2.52 3.11
CA PHE A 123 -10.88 -3.91 3.37
C PHE A 123 -10.73 -4.18 4.86
N LEU A 124 -10.16 -3.22 5.59
CA LEU A 124 -10.02 -3.36 7.03
C LEU A 124 -11.38 -3.47 7.72
N ARG A 125 -12.33 -2.65 7.29
CA ARG A 125 -13.67 -2.71 7.85
C ARG A 125 -14.33 -4.06 7.53
N GLU A 126 -14.18 -4.53 6.31
CA GLU A 126 -14.73 -5.83 5.93
C GLU A 126 -14.11 -6.97 6.73
N ALA A 127 -12.82 -6.84 7.02
CA ALA A 127 -12.11 -7.87 7.79
C ALA A 127 -12.59 -7.95 9.23
N ARG A 128 -13.11 -6.84 9.76
CA ARG A 128 -13.53 -6.77 11.15
C ARG A 128 -15.02 -7.05 11.36
N LYS A 129 -15.75 -7.36 10.33
CA LYS A 129 -17.18 -7.70 10.42
C LYS A 129 -17.43 -9.08 11.02
#